data_e129c7e555e79effe0376f58a661bace
#
_entry.id   e129c7e555e79effe0376f58a661bace
#
_cell.length_a   1.000
_cell.length_b   1.000
_cell.length_c   1.000
_cell.angle_alpha   90.00
_cell.angle_beta   90.00
_cell.angle_gamma   90.00
#
_symmetry.space_group_name_H-M   'P 1'
#
loop_
_entity.id
_entity.type
_entity.pdbx_description
1 polymer ?
#
loop_
_entity_poly.entity_id
_entity_poly.type
_entity_poly.pdbx_seq_one_letter_code
_entity_poly.pdbx_strand_id
1 'polypeptide(L)' 'MENIEMKTPESAEVILVIETKCTRGAGTSANPVRLVTQYWSLDGQLLAEKDSFIPER' A
#
# COMPACT_ATOMS: atom_id res chain seq x y z
N MET A 1 5.24 13.34 -13.74
CA MET A 1 4.85 13.14 -12.47
C MET A 1 4.04 14.24 -11.96
N GLU A 2 3.05 13.85 -11.27
CA GLU A 2 2.25 14.80 -10.82
C GLU A 2 2.87 15.66 -9.82
N ASN A 3 2.61 16.81 -9.85
CA ASN A 3 3.13 17.72 -8.94
C ASN A 3 2.33 17.74 -7.71
N ILE A 4 2.86 17.22 -6.66
CA ILE A 4 2.16 17.16 -5.44
C ILE A 4 2.51 18.34 -4.63
N GLU A 5 1.49 19.09 -4.27
CA GLU A 5 1.71 20.19 -3.42
C GLU A 5 1.81 19.73 -2.06
N MET A 6 2.95 19.82 -1.45
CA MET A 6 3.16 19.35 -0.11
C MET A 6 2.79 20.44 0.85
N LYS A 7 1.77 20.18 1.60
CA LYS A 7 1.39 21.13 2.61
C LYS A 7 2.03 20.78 3.91
N THR A 8 2.36 21.75 4.68
CA THR A 8 2.93 21.50 6.00
C THR A 8 1.87 20.88 6.87
N PRO A 9 2.14 19.73 7.45
CA PRO A 9 1.13 19.10 8.30
C PRO A 9 0.95 19.90 9.58
N GLU A 10 -0.25 19.81 10.12
CA GLU A 10 -0.51 20.49 11.37
C GLU A 10 0.00 19.70 12.54
N SER A 11 0.20 18.42 12.37
CA SER A 11 0.77 17.60 13.42
C SER A 11 1.40 16.37 12.81
N ALA A 12 2.28 15.75 13.54
CA ALA A 12 2.89 14.50 13.11
C ALA A 12 3.21 13.68 14.33
N GLU A 13 2.94 12.38 14.25
CA GLU A 13 3.25 11.52 15.38
C GLU A 13 3.46 10.11 14.88
N VAL A 14 4.17 9.33 15.65
CA VAL A 14 4.44 7.94 15.33
C VAL A 14 3.30 7.12 15.90
N ILE A 15 2.73 6.25 15.07
CA ILE A 15 1.66 5.40 15.54
C ILE A 15 2.02 3.95 15.23
N LEU A 16 1.34 3.02 15.88
CA LEU A 16 1.56 1.61 15.65
C LEU A 16 0.56 1.10 14.62
N VAL A 17 1.05 0.31 13.69
CA VAL A 17 0.19 -0.33 12.70
C VAL A 17 0.64 -1.77 12.56
N ILE A 18 -0.21 -2.59 11.96
CA ILE A 18 0.13 -3.96 11.67
C ILE A 18 0.48 -4.03 10.19
N GLU A 19 1.68 -4.48 9.88
CA GLU A 19 2.10 -4.63 8.50
C GLU A 19 1.95 -6.09 8.11
N THR A 20 1.24 -6.37 7.03
CA THR A 20 1.10 -7.72 6.52
C THR A 20 1.63 -7.78 5.11
N LYS A 21 2.13 -8.93 4.72
CA LYS A 21 2.58 -9.15 3.37
C LYS A 21 1.87 -10.37 2.84
N CYS A 22 1.30 -10.26 1.66
CA CYS A 22 0.58 -11.38 1.09
C CYS A 22 0.90 -11.48 -0.38
N THR A 23 0.70 -12.67 -0.92
CA THR A 23 0.93 -12.92 -2.33
C THR A 23 -0.35 -12.64 -3.08
N ARG A 24 -0.24 -11.99 -4.20
CA ARG A 24 -1.38 -11.67 -5.03
C ARG A 24 -1.01 -11.95 -6.48
N GLY A 25 -1.96 -12.38 -7.28
CA GLY A 25 -1.73 -12.59 -8.69
C GLY A 25 -2.04 -13.99 -9.11
N ALA A 26 -2.29 -14.16 -10.41
CA ALA A 26 -2.62 -15.45 -10.99
C ALA A 26 -1.44 -16.12 -11.66
N GLY A 27 -0.31 -15.47 -11.74
CA GLY A 27 0.87 -16.04 -12.40
C GLY A 27 0.88 -15.79 -13.90
N THR A 28 0.08 -14.88 -14.39
CA THR A 28 0.08 -14.53 -15.80
C THR A 28 0.81 -13.22 -16.01
N SER A 29 1.14 -12.91 -17.25
CA SER A 29 1.85 -11.66 -17.50
C SER A 29 0.98 -10.45 -17.21
N ALA A 30 -0.34 -10.60 -17.33
CA ALA A 30 -1.22 -9.49 -17.01
C ALA A 30 -1.49 -9.38 -15.51
N ASN A 31 -1.24 -10.46 -14.77
CA ASN A 31 -1.49 -10.46 -13.34
C ASN A 31 -0.44 -11.34 -12.67
N PRO A 32 0.81 -10.87 -12.60
CA PRO A 32 1.89 -11.71 -12.08
C PRO A 32 1.78 -11.87 -10.57
N VAL A 33 2.38 -12.93 -10.09
CA VAL A 33 2.45 -13.16 -8.66
C VAL A 33 3.44 -12.16 -8.08
N ARG A 34 3.03 -11.44 -7.05
CA ARG A 34 3.89 -10.47 -6.40
C ARG A 34 3.47 -10.33 -4.95
N LEU A 35 4.33 -9.69 -4.20
CA LEU A 35 4.09 -9.49 -2.79
C LEU A 35 3.44 -8.15 -2.60
N VAL A 36 2.35 -8.12 -1.86
CA VAL A 36 1.62 -6.89 -1.58
C VAL A 36 1.72 -6.62 -0.10
N THR A 37 2.05 -5.39 0.26
CA THR A 37 2.16 -4.99 1.65
C THR A 37 0.92 -4.21 2.02
N GLN A 38 0.36 -4.53 3.17
CA GLN A 38 -0.82 -3.84 3.67
C GLN A 38 -0.57 -3.37 5.08
N TYR A 39 -1.15 -2.25 5.43
CA TYR A 39 -1.02 -1.67 6.76
C TYR A 39 -2.42 -1.56 7.37
N TRP A 40 -2.56 -2.06 8.57
CA TRP A 40 -3.85 -2.14 9.23
C TRP A 40 -3.78 -1.45 10.58
N SER A 41 -4.90 -0.92 11.01
CA SER A 41 -4.99 -0.41 12.37
C SER A 41 -5.04 -1.58 13.34
N LEU A 42 -4.82 -1.30 14.60
CA LEU A 42 -4.80 -2.38 15.57
C LEU A 42 -6.18 -3.02 15.76
N ASP A 43 -7.24 -2.35 15.34
CA ASP A 43 -8.57 -2.92 15.42
C ASP A 43 -8.99 -3.57 14.10
N GLY A 44 -8.07 -3.72 13.16
CA GLY A 44 -8.35 -4.51 11.98
C GLY A 44 -8.86 -3.75 10.76
N GLN A 45 -8.69 -2.44 10.74
CA GLN A 45 -9.15 -1.65 9.62
C GLN A 45 -7.98 -1.41 8.65
N LEU A 46 -8.22 -1.65 7.38
CA LEU A 46 -7.16 -1.45 6.39
C LEU A 46 -6.92 0.03 6.19
N LEU A 47 -5.69 0.45 6.37
CA LEU A 47 -5.32 1.84 6.26
C LEU A 47 -4.62 2.17 4.94
N ALA A 48 -3.81 1.25 4.44
CA ALA A 48 -3.07 1.50 3.22
C ALA A 48 -2.62 0.18 2.62
N GLU A 49 -2.36 0.19 1.32
CA GLU A 49 -1.90 -0.99 0.63
C GLU A 49 -0.88 -0.57 -0.40
N LYS A 50 0.20 -1.34 -0.52
CA LYS A 50 1.22 -1.06 -1.50
C LYS A 50 1.39 -2.28 -2.39
N ASP A 51 1.01 -2.16 -3.65
CA ASP A 51 1.11 -3.21 -4.64
C ASP A 51 2.06 -2.71 -5.71
N SER A 52 3.19 -3.38 -5.87
CA SER A 52 4.21 -2.90 -6.80
C SER A 52 3.82 -3.09 -8.26
N PHE A 53 2.79 -3.90 -8.54
CA PHE A 53 2.39 -4.13 -9.92
C PHE A 53 1.45 -3.02 -10.36
N ILE A 54 1.77 -2.40 -11.49
CA ILE A 54 0.96 -1.36 -12.06
C ILE A 54 0.48 -1.85 -13.38
N PRO A 55 -0.83 -2.11 -13.56
CA PRO A 55 -1.31 -2.65 -14.82
C PRO A 55 -1.13 -1.66 -15.95
N GLU A 56 -0.91 -2.19 -17.12
CA GLU A 56 -0.83 -1.38 -18.28
C GLU A 56 -2.18 -0.88 -18.65
N ARG A 57 -2.29 0.32 -19.13
CA ARG A 57 -3.58 0.84 -19.48
C ARG A 57 -3.80 1.04 -20.91
#